data_e290daee40da71daecb0b8186f267834
#
_entry.id   e290daee40da71daecb0b8186f267834
#
_cell.length_a   1.000
_cell.length_b   1.000
_cell.length_c   1.000
_cell.angle_alpha   90.00
_cell.angle_beta   90.00
_cell.angle_gamma   90.00
#
_symmetry.space_group_name_H-M   'P 1'
#
loop_
_entity.id
_entity.type
_entity.pdbx_description
1 polymer ?
#
loop_
_entity_poly.entity_id
_entity_poly.type
_entity_poly.pdbx_seq_one_letter_code
_entity_poly.pdbx_strand_id
1 'polypeptide(L)'
;INFSFYKMKTWVIKIGTSILRGTEETSTEEVIENLSRSFTSFLSKGNKLILVTSGAVGLGCKKLNIKTRPNDLSTLQATAAVGQVNLMSLYDKVFNKLGHNIAQILITKADFNSRESFNNASKTLKKLIDLNVIPIVNENDTVANEELKYGDNDTLSALVALAINANKLVLLTDIENLYSKDPRNNKDAQPIKEVHNSELKEIKDKNIQN
;
A
#
# COMPACT_ATOMS: atom_id res chain seq x y z
N ILE A 1 -3.15 -5.28 -40.93
CA ILE A 1 -2.39 -5.37 -39.68
C ILE A 1 -3.32 -4.81 -38.62
N ASN A 2 -4.02 -5.71 -37.87
CA ASN A 2 -4.88 -5.32 -36.75
C ASN A 2 -3.97 -4.97 -35.56
N PHE A 3 -3.68 -3.70 -35.36
CA PHE A 3 -3.15 -3.22 -34.08
C PHE A 3 -4.29 -3.30 -33.06
N SER A 4 -4.37 -4.41 -32.35
CA SER A 4 -5.15 -4.46 -31.11
C SER A 4 -4.50 -3.44 -30.18
N PHE A 5 -5.12 -2.28 -29.99
CA PHE A 5 -4.75 -1.31 -28.96
C PHE A 5 -5.00 -1.94 -27.60
N TYR A 6 -4.00 -2.62 -27.07
CA TYR A 6 -4.04 -3.05 -25.68
C TYR A 6 -4.18 -1.80 -24.83
N LYS A 7 -5.38 -1.58 -24.30
CA LYS A 7 -5.63 -0.44 -23.42
C LYS A 7 -4.75 -0.60 -22.18
N MET A 8 -3.77 0.29 -22.04
CA MET A 8 -2.87 0.35 -20.90
C MET A 8 -3.67 0.36 -19.59
N LYS A 9 -3.29 -0.52 -18.65
CA LYS A 9 -3.95 -0.65 -17.35
C LYS A 9 -3.08 -0.04 -16.27
N THR A 10 -3.70 0.65 -15.34
CA THR A 10 -3.05 1.16 -14.14
C THR A 10 -3.57 0.40 -12.92
N TRP A 11 -2.67 -0.23 -12.18
CA TRP A 11 -2.97 -0.94 -10.95
C TRP A 11 -2.39 -0.23 -9.76
N VAL A 12 -3.15 -0.19 -8.68
CA VAL A 12 -2.67 0.16 -7.34
C VAL A 12 -2.56 -1.13 -6.54
N ILE A 13 -1.39 -1.37 -5.95
CA ILE A 13 -1.15 -2.55 -5.12
C ILE A 13 -0.74 -2.08 -3.73
N LYS A 14 -1.54 -2.42 -2.73
CA LYS A 14 -1.21 -2.19 -1.32
C LYS A 14 -0.48 -3.40 -0.76
N ILE A 15 0.64 -3.15 -0.08
CA ILE A 15 1.46 -4.17 0.56
C ILE A 15 1.41 -3.94 2.07
N GLY A 16 0.78 -4.87 2.79
CA GLY A 16 0.61 -4.80 4.25
C GLY A 16 1.92 -5.03 5.02
N THR A 17 1.97 -4.56 6.24
CA THR A 17 3.15 -4.72 7.13
C THR A 17 3.49 -6.19 7.38
N SER A 18 2.48 -7.05 7.53
CA SER A 18 2.68 -8.50 7.73
C SER A 18 3.43 -9.13 6.56
N ILE A 19 3.08 -8.75 5.33
CA ILE A 19 3.76 -9.21 4.11
C ILE A 19 5.20 -8.71 4.07
N LEU A 20 5.42 -7.39 4.27
CA LEU A 20 6.75 -6.78 4.17
C LEU A 20 7.71 -7.22 5.27
N ARG A 21 7.20 -7.60 6.44
CA ARG A 21 8.04 -8.07 7.55
C ARG A 21 8.86 -9.29 7.14
N GLY A 22 8.32 -10.10 6.22
CA GLY A 22 8.89 -11.39 5.88
C GLY A 22 8.74 -12.41 7.01
N THR A 23 9.62 -13.40 7.01
CA THR A 23 9.71 -14.47 8.01
C THR A 23 11.11 -14.47 8.66
N GLU A 24 11.39 -15.43 9.52
CA GLU A 24 12.76 -15.61 10.04
C GLU A 24 13.76 -15.97 8.93
N GLU A 25 13.27 -16.61 7.86
CA GLU A 25 14.07 -17.06 6.72
C GLU A 25 14.11 -16.05 5.56
N THR A 26 13.18 -15.08 5.52
CA THR A 26 13.01 -14.16 4.38
C THR A 26 13.04 -12.71 4.85
N SER A 27 14.01 -11.97 4.39
CA SER A 27 14.17 -10.55 4.72
C SER A 27 13.14 -9.66 3.99
N THR A 28 12.92 -8.44 4.50
CA THR A 28 12.10 -7.43 3.82
C THR A 28 12.60 -7.13 2.40
N GLU A 29 13.93 -7.11 2.18
CA GLU A 29 14.52 -6.90 0.85
C GLU A 29 14.11 -8.03 -0.12
N GLU A 30 14.23 -9.28 0.31
CA GLU A 30 13.83 -10.44 -0.51
C GLU A 30 12.33 -10.46 -0.82
N VAL A 31 11.50 -10.07 0.15
CA VAL A 31 10.05 -9.93 -0.11
C VAL A 31 9.78 -8.89 -1.19
N ILE A 32 10.42 -7.71 -1.09
CA ILE A 32 10.27 -6.65 -2.09
C ILE A 32 10.80 -7.14 -3.45
N GLU A 33 11.92 -7.86 -3.49
CA GLU A 33 12.49 -8.40 -4.72
C GLU A 33 11.55 -9.40 -5.40
N ASN A 34 11.00 -10.35 -4.66
CA ASN A 34 10.06 -11.35 -5.17
C ASN A 34 8.78 -10.71 -5.72
N LEU A 35 8.20 -9.74 -4.99
CA LEU A 35 7.05 -8.99 -5.45
C LEU A 35 7.37 -8.19 -6.72
N SER A 36 8.50 -7.49 -6.75
CA SER A 36 8.91 -6.66 -7.90
C SER A 36 9.13 -7.49 -9.15
N ARG A 37 9.73 -8.67 -9.03
CA ARG A 37 9.85 -9.64 -10.14
C ARG A 37 8.49 -10.07 -10.67
N SER A 38 7.52 -10.29 -9.79
CA SER A 38 6.15 -10.64 -10.19
C SER A 38 5.47 -9.53 -10.99
N PHE A 39 5.83 -8.27 -10.74
CA PHE A 39 5.29 -7.12 -11.48
C PHE A 39 5.95 -6.89 -12.85
N THR A 40 7.14 -7.44 -13.09
CA THR A 40 7.91 -7.22 -14.33
C THR A 40 7.09 -7.59 -15.56
N SER A 41 6.40 -8.74 -15.56
CA SER A 41 5.55 -9.17 -16.68
C SER A 41 4.36 -8.23 -16.93
N PHE A 42 3.85 -7.58 -15.89
CA PHE A 42 2.79 -6.61 -16.00
C PHE A 42 3.30 -5.28 -16.59
N LEU A 43 4.44 -4.81 -16.11
CA LEU A 43 5.08 -3.57 -16.54
C LEU A 43 5.62 -3.67 -17.98
N SER A 44 6.19 -4.81 -18.38
CA SER A 44 6.71 -5.02 -19.73
C SER A 44 5.65 -4.95 -20.84
N LYS A 45 4.37 -5.12 -20.48
CA LYS A 45 3.22 -4.93 -21.38
C LYS A 45 2.77 -3.46 -21.49
N GLY A 46 3.57 -2.51 -20.97
CA GLY A 46 3.25 -1.08 -20.97
C GLY A 46 2.24 -0.65 -19.90
N ASN A 47 1.81 -1.57 -19.03
CA ASN A 47 0.92 -1.23 -17.93
C ASN A 47 1.65 -0.40 -16.85
N LYS A 48 0.88 0.23 -15.98
CA LYS A 48 1.37 1.15 -14.94
C LYS A 48 1.06 0.63 -13.55
N LEU A 49 1.98 0.86 -12.64
CA LEU A 49 1.95 0.39 -11.26
C LEU A 49 2.12 1.56 -10.30
N ILE A 50 1.31 1.57 -9.24
CA ILE A 50 1.52 2.38 -8.05
C ILE A 50 1.52 1.41 -6.87
N LEU A 51 2.49 1.53 -6.00
CA LEU A 51 2.53 0.78 -4.75
C LEU A 51 2.08 1.66 -3.59
N VAL A 52 1.26 1.12 -2.72
CA VAL A 52 0.95 1.71 -1.41
C VAL A 52 1.56 0.78 -0.37
N THR A 53 2.53 1.29 0.36
CA THR A 53 3.36 0.47 1.25
C THR A 53 3.02 0.74 2.72
N SER A 54 3.53 -0.11 3.57
CA SER A 54 3.52 0.02 5.03
C SER A 54 4.90 -0.36 5.57
N GLY A 55 5.06 -0.49 6.89
CA GLY A 55 6.24 -1.10 7.50
C GLY A 55 7.33 -0.12 7.93
N ALA A 56 7.16 1.20 7.74
CA ALA A 56 8.14 2.19 8.15
C ALA A 56 8.46 2.10 9.65
N VAL A 57 7.45 2.07 10.53
CA VAL A 57 7.66 1.91 11.98
C VAL A 57 8.46 0.65 12.31
N GLY A 58 8.12 -0.49 11.69
CA GLY A 58 8.81 -1.76 11.94
C GLY A 58 10.29 -1.72 11.55
N LEU A 59 10.60 -1.16 10.38
CA LEU A 59 11.98 -0.98 9.93
C LEU A 59 12.74 0.03 10.80
N GLY A 60 12.07 1.09 11.27
CA GLY A 60 12.63 2.05 12.20
C GLY A 60 12.95 1.44 13.55
N CYS A 61 12.05 0.63 14.11
CA CYS A 61 12.30 -0.13 15.33
C CYS A 61 13.55 -1.00 15.20
N LYS A 62 13.65 -1.74 14.08
CA LYS A 62 14.83 -2.58 13.79
C LYS A 62 16.11 -1.75 13.71
N LYS A 63 16.07 -0.61 13.02
CA LYS A 63 17.25 0.28 12.83
C LYS A 63 17.71 0.92 14.14
N LEU A 64 16.76 1.26 15.02
CA LEU A 64 17.01 1.88 16.32
C LEU A 64 17.18 0.87 17.47
N ASN A 65 17.17 -0.43 17.18
CA ASN A 65 17.21 -1.51 18.18
C ASN A 65 16.08 -1.42 19.23
N ILE A 66 14.92 -0.92 18.83
CA ILE A 66 13.73 -0.88 19.69
C ILE A 66 13.02 -2.24 19.59
N LYS A 67 13.01 -2.98 20.70
CA LYS A 67 12.49 -4.37 20.73
C LYS A 67 10.98 -4.47 20.63
N THR A 68 10.26 -3.48 21.16
CA THR A 68 8.78 -3.45 21.16
C THR A 68 8.29 -2.20 20.46
N ARG A 69 7.17 -2.32 19.73
CA ARG A 69 6.55 -1.16 19.07
C ARG A 69 6.24 -0.09 20.13
N PRO A 70 6.69 1.17 19.92
CA PRO A 70 6.39 2.26 20.84
C PRO A 70 4.87 2.49 20.98
N ASN A 71 4.44 2.96 22.14
CA ASN A 71 3.05 3.27 22.44
C ASN A 71 2.75 4.76 22.42
N ASP A 72 3.77 5.62 22.58
CA ASP A 72 3.62 7.05 22.50
C ASP A 72 3.78 7.54 21.06
N LEU A 73 3.02 8.60 20.73
CA LEU A 73 2.92 9.10 19.37
C LEU A 73 4.25 9.65 18.85
N SER A 74 4.98 10.41 19.66
CA SER A 74 6.23 11.06 19.24
C SER A 74 7.31 10.04 18.91
N THR A 75 7.44 8.98 19.71
CA THR A 75 8.38 7.89 19.42
C THR A 75 7.94 7.08 18.18
N LEU A 76 6.63 6.86 17.98
CA LEU A 76 6.13 6.23 16.77
C LEU A 76 6.48 7.05 15.52
N GLN A 77 6.23 8.36 15.56
CA GLN A 77 6.52 9.27 14.45
C GLN A 77 8.03 9.31 14.13
N ALA A 78 8.87 9.46 15.16
CA ALA A 78 10.32 9.46 15.00
C ALA A 78 10.82 8.11 14.44
N THR A 79 10.30 7.02 14.94
CA THR A 79 10.63 5.67 14.48
C THR A 79 10.21 5.47 13.02
N ALA A 80 9.01 5.93 12.65
CA ALA A 80 8.53 5.89 11.28
C ALA A 80 9.42 6.70 10.34
N ALA A 81 9.85 7.90 10.75
CA ALA A 81 10.75 8.74 9.97
C ALA A 81 12.08 8.03 9.66
N VAL A 82 12.70 7.38 10.63
CA VAL A 82 13.93 6.61 10.45
C VAL A 82 13.69 5.40 9.53
N GLY A 83 12.58 4.71 9.74
CA GLY A 83 12.24 3.51 8.96
C GLY A 83 11.84 3.83 7.52
N GLN A 84 11.20 4.97 7.27
CA GLN A 84 10.80 5.41 5.94
C GLN A 84 12.00 5.57 4.99
N VAL A 85 13.11 6.13 5.48
CA VAL A 85 14.36 6.23 4.71
C VAL A 85 14.86 4.85 4.31
N ASN A 86 14.88 3.92 5.27
CA ASN A 86 15.32 2.55 5.00
C ASN A 86 14.39 1.82 4.03
N LEU A 87 13.08 1.98 4.18
CA LEU A 87 12.08 1.39 3.31
C LEU A 87 12.25 1.86 1.85
N MET A 88 12.42 3.15 1.64
CA MET A 88 12.65 3.69 0.30
C MET A 88 13.96 3.23 -0.30
N SER A 89 15.02 3.15 0.49
CA SER A 89 16.31 2.61 0.04
C SER A 89 16.19 1.15 -0.45
N LEU A 90 15.41 0.31 0.23
CA LEU A 90 15.15 -1.06 -0.21
C LEU A 90 14.37 -1.10 -1.53
N TYR A 91 13.31 -0.32 -1.66
CA TYR A 91 12.55 -0.22 -2.91
C TYR A 91 13.41 0.29 -4.05
N ASP A 92 14.16 1.37 -3.84
CA ASP A 92 15.03 1.95 -4.87
C ASP A 92 16.09 0.95 -5.35
N LYS A 93 16.76 0.30 -4.41
CA LYS A 93 17.76 -0.74 -4.71
C LYS A 93 17.19 -1.86 -5.58
N VAL A 94 16.00 -2.34 -5.27
CA VAL A 94 15.38 -3.46 -5.98
C VAL A 94 14.85 -3.03 -7.36
N PHE A 95 14.08 -1.94 -7.42
CA PHE A 95 13.51 -1.49 -8.70
C PHE A 95 14.55 -0.98 -9.67
N ASN A 96 15.63 -0.37 -9.18
CA ASN A 96 16.74 0.09 -10.01
C ASN A 96 17.45 -1.09 -10.71
N LYS A 97 17.66 -2.22 -10.02
CA LYS A 97 18.15 -3.46 -10.63
C LYS A 97 17.26 -3.99 -11.76
N LEU A 98 15.96 -3.68 -11.71
CA LEU A 98 14.98 -4.07 -12.72
C LEU A 98 14.79 -3.00 -13.81
N GLY A 99 15.57 -1.92 -13.80
CA GLY A 99 15.52 -0.84 -14.77
C GLY A 99 14.35 0.15 -14.57
N HIS A 100 13.78 0.21 -13.37
CA HIS A 100 12.69 1.12 -13.05
C HIS A 100 13.10 2.17 -12.02
N ASN A 101 12.72 3.42 -12.27
CA ASN A 101 12.81 4.48 -11.27
C ASN A 101 11.59 4.47 -10.35
N ILE A 102 11.79 4.82 -9.10
CA ILE A 102 10.70 5.01 -8.13
C ILE A 102 10.61 6.47 -7.68
N ALA A 103 9.48 6.86 -7.10
CA ALA A 103 9.31 8.13 -6.43
C ALA A 103 8.57 7.93 -5.11
N GLN A 104 9.10 8.51 -4.02
CA GLN A 104 8.39 8.53 -2.76
C GLN A 104 7.28 9.56 -2.79
N ILE A 105 6.09 9.18 -2.32
CA ILE A 105 4.95 10.05 -2.08
C ILE A 105 4.47 9.83 -0.64
N LEU A 106 4.51 10.86 0.18
CA LEU A 106 3.99 10.85 1.54
C LEU A 106 2.71 11.69 1.59
N ILE A 107 1.62 11.08 1.98
CA ILE A 107 0.28 11.69 2.02
C ILE A 107 -0.41 11.24 3.30
N THR A 108 -1.18 12.14 3.92
CA THR A 108 -2.10 11.78 5.01
C THR A 108 -3.52 11.57 4.47
N LYS A 109 -4.36 10.85 5.22
CA LYS A 109 -5.79 10.75 4.89
C LYS A 109 -6.46 12.14 4.88
N ALA A 110 -6.01 13.06 5.73
CA ALA A 110 -6.50 14.43 5.80
C ALA A 110 -6.26 15.21 4.50
N ASP A 111 -5.16 14.93 3.79
CA ASP A 111 -4.87 15.58 2.50
C ASP A 111 -5.92 15.28 1.44
N PHE A 112 -6.60 14.14 1.53
CA PHE A 112 -7.68 13.78 0.62
C PHE A 112 -9.01 14.48 0.94
N ASN A 113 -9.17 15.09 2.11
CA ASN A 113 -10.34 15.88 2.47
C ASN A 113 -10.31 17.30 1.84
N SER A 114 -9.11 17.78 1.46
CA SER A 114 -8.94 19.03 0.74
C SER A 114 -9.00 18.78 -0.77
N ARG A 115 -9.92 19.45 -1.47
CA ARG A 115 -10.01 19.37 -2.93
C ARG A 115 -8.72 19.79 -3.63
N GLU A 116 -8.02 20.76 -3.08
CA GLU A 116 -6.75 21.24 -3.63
C GLU A 116 -5.66 20.19 -3.46
N SER A 117 -5.44 19.69 -2.25
CA SER A 117 -4.44 18.65 -1.96
C SER A 117 -4.73 17.37 -2.76
N PHE A 118 -6.00 16.95 -2.83
CA PHE A 118 -6.43 15.81 -3.65
C PHE A 118 -6.04 15.99 -5.13
N ASN A 119 -6.34 17.16 -5.71
CA ASN A 119 -6.01 17.45 -7.10
C ASN A 119 -4.50 17.48 -7.34
N ASN A 120 -3.73 18.05 -6.40
CA ASN A 120 -2.28 18.12 -6.50
C ASN A 120 -1.66 16.73 -6.43
N ALA A 121 -2.07 15.90 -5.46
CA ALA A 121 -1.65 14.50 -5.36
C ALA A 121 -1.99 13.71 -6.63
N SER A 122 -3.22 13.84 -7.13
CA SER A 122 -3.66 13.19 -8.37
C SER A 122 -2.81 13.59 -9.58
N LYS A 123 -2.55 14.89 -9.76
CA LYS A 123 -1.71 15.39 -10.86
C LYS A 123 -0.26 14.89 -10.74
N THR A 124 0.30 14.90 -9.55
CA THR A 124 1.67 14.41 -9.31
C THR A 124 1.78 12.92 -9.61
N LEU A 125 0.87 12.10 -9.08
CA LEU A 125 0.83 10.67 -9.36
C LEU A 125 0.72 10.36 -10.85
N LYS A 126 -0.20 11.02 -11.55
CA LYS A 126 -0.37 10.88 -13.01
C LYS A 126 0.91 11.27 -13.76
N LYS A 127 1.53 12.39 -13.37
CA LYS A 127 2.77 12.84 -14.01
C LYS A 127 3.92 11.87 -13.83
N LEU A 128 4.07 11.27 -12.63
CA LEU A 128 5.06 10.23 -12.39
C LEU A 128 4.84 8.99 -13.27
N ILE A 129 3.57 8.57 -13.40
CA ILE A 129 3.18 7.46 -14.29
C ILE A 129 3.55 7.76 -15.75
N ASP A 130 3.28 8.98 -16.23
CA ASP A 130 3.61 9.43 -17.57
C ASP A 130 5.13 9.45 -17.82
N LEU A 131 5.90 9.74 -16.79
CA LEU A 131 7.37 9.70 -16.82
C LEU A 131 7.95 8.30 -16.66
N ASN A 132 7.11 7.24 -16.63
CA ASN A 132 7.49 5.85 -16.36
C ASN A 132 8.21 5.65 -15.03
N VAL A 133 7.87 6.46 -14.03
CA VAL A 133 8.33 6.32 -12.64
C VAL A 133 7.26 5.60 -11.84
N ILE A 134 7.64 4.65 -11.00
CA ILE A 134 6.73 3.92 -10.11
C ILE A 134 6.55 4.71 -8.81
N PRO A 135 5.36 5.27 -8.51
CA PRO A 135 5.13 5.92 -7.24
C PRO A 135 5.04 4.88 -6.12
N ILE A 136 5.77 5.11 -5.04
CA ILE A 136 5.68 4.38 -3.77
C ILE A 136 5.02 5.32 -2.76
N VAL A 137 3.76 5.08 -2.49
CA VAL A 137 2.95 5.91 -1.57
C VAL A 137 2.98 5.30 -0.18
N ASN A 138 3.16 6.12 0.83
CA ASN A 138 2.99 5.75 2.22
C ASN A 138 2.28 6.87 2.99
N GLU A 139 1.71 6.55 4.15
CA GLU A 139 1.24 7.55 5.09
C GLU A 139 2.40 8.47 5.51
N ASN A 140 2.13 9.76 5.66
CA ASN A 140 3.09 10.69 6.26
C ASN A 140 3.00 10.59 7.79
N ASP A 141 3.58 9.52 8.31
CA ASP A 141 3.55 9.19 9.73
C ASP A 141 4.08 10.31 10.62
N THR A 142 4.97 11.18 10.12
CA THR A 142 5.59 12.24 10.91
C THR A 142 4.63 13.37 11.32
N VAL A 143 3.52 13.53 10.61
CA VAL A 143 2.50 14.55 10.88
C VAL A 143 1.11 13.94 11.13
N ALA A 144 1.00 12.61 11.09
CA ALA A 144 -0.26 11.92 11.33
C ALA A 144 -0.65 11.97 12.81
N ASN A 145 -1.96 11.96 13.08
CA ASN A 145 -2.53 12.07 14.43
C ASN A 145 -2.50 10.74 15.20
N GLU A 146 -3.16 10.68 16.37
CA GLU A 146 -3.23 9.46 17.21
C GLU A 146 -3.83 8.24 16.51
N GLU A 147 -4.58 8.43 15.43
CA GLU A 147 -5.08 7.37 14.55
C GLU A 147 -3.95 6.54 13.91
N LEU A 148 -2.71 7.06 13.89
CA LEU A 148 -1.51 6.34 13.47
C LEU A 148 -1.29 5.04 14.25
N LYS A 149 -1.73 4.97 15.49
CA LYS A 149 -1.63 3.76 16.31
C LYS A 149 -2.32 2.56 15.66
N TYR A 150 -3.32 2.81 14.84
CA TYR A 150 -4.17 1.83 14.16
C TYR A 150 -4.15 1.97 12.63
N GLY A 151 -3.17 2.73 12.09
CA GLY A 151 -3.12 3.10 10.68
C GLY A 151 -3.01 1.88 9.76
N ASP A 152 -4.10 1.62 9.06
CA ASP A 152 -4.13 0.68 7.94
C ASP A 152 -4.14 1.49 6.63
N ASN A 153 -3.18 1.19 5.75
CA ASN A 153 -3.06 1.84 4.45
C ASN A 153 -4.09 1.32 3.41
N ASP A 154 -5.06 0.50 3.82
CA ASP A 154 -6.12 0.04 2.92
C ASP A 154 -6.98 1.21 2.45
N THR A 155 -7.45 2.04 3.37
CA THR A 155 -8.19 3.27 3.03
C THR A 155 -7.36 4.22 2.17
N LEU A 156 -6.09 4.44 2.52
CA LEU A 156 -5.18 5.27 1.72
C LEU A 156 -5.04 4.72 0.30
N SER A 157 -4.90 3.41 0.14
CA SER A 157 -4.78 2.77 -1.16
C SER A 157 -6.04 2.91 -2.02
N ALA A 158 -7.23 2.87 -1.39
CA ALA A 158 -8.49 3.14 -2.07
C ALA A 158 -8.59 4.60 -2.54
N LEU A 159 -8.19 5.57 -1.71
CA LEU A 159 -8.14 6.98 -2.08
C LEU A 159 -7.16 7.25 -3.23
N VAL A 160 -5.98 6.63 -3.19
CA VAL A 160 -5.00 6.68 -4.29
C VAL A 160 -5.60 6.10 -5.58
N ALA A 161 -6.25 4.94 -5.50
CA ALA A 161 -6.87 4.30 -6.66
C ALA A 161 -7.96 5.19 -7.30
N LEU A 162 -8.77 5.85 -6.49
CA LEU A 162 -9.77 6.83 -6.94
C LEU A 162 -9.10 8.06 -7.57
N ALA A 163 -8.07 8.62 -6.95
CA ALA A 163 -7.40 9.84 -7.42
C ALA A 163 -6.82 9.69 -8.83
N ILE A 164 -6.36 8.50 -9.20
CA ILE A 164 -5.78 8.24 -10.52
C ILE A 164 -6.74 7.54 -11.48
N ASN A 165 -7.95 7.19 -11.03
CA ASN A 165 -8.90 6.36 -11.77
C ASN A 165 -8.29 5.01 -12.17
N ALA A 166 -7.75 4.28 -11.20
CA ALA A 166 -7.10 3.00 -11.41
C ALA A 166 -8.05 1.93 -11.96
N ASN A 167 -7.55 1.04 -12.79
CA ASN A 167 -8.33 -0.08 -13.31
C ASN A 167 -8.52 -1.18 -12.26
N LYS A 168 -7.59 -1.29 -11.30
CA LYS A 168 -7.63 -2.29 -10.25
C LYS A 168 -6.90 -1.81 -8.99
N LEU A 169 -7.48 -2.12 -7.84
CA LEU A 169 -6.83 -2.11 -6.54
C LEU A 169 -6.63 -3.55 -6.09
N VAL A 170 -5.42 -3.88 -5.65
CA VAL A 170 -5.05 -5.18 -5.09
C VAL A 170 -4.54 -4.95 -3.67
N LEU A 171 -5.11 -5.65 -2.70
CA LEU A 171 -4.65 -5.63 -1.32
C LEU A 171 -3.89 -6.93 -1.05
N LEU A 172 -2.58 -6.83 -0.83
CA LEU A 172 -1.76 -7.95 -0.37
C LEU A 172 -1.76 -7.95 1.16
N THR A 173 -2.35 -8.99 1.72
CA THR A 173 -2.57 -9.15 3.16
C THR A 173 -2.30 -10.61 3.55
N ASP A 174 -2.18 -10.88 4.83
CA ASP A 174 -2.04 -12.21 5.43
C ASP A 174 -3.38 -12.95 5.58
N ILE A 175 -4.49 -12.31 5.21
CA ILE A 175 -5.83 -12.91 5.20
C ILE A 175 -6.22 -13.21 3.75
N GLU A 176 -6.53 -14.47 3.44
CA GLU A 176 -6.77 -14.93 2.06
C GLU A 176 -8.02 -14.33 1.41
N ASN A 177 -9.05 -14.01 2.20
CA ASN A 177 -10.34 -13.54 1.70
C ASN A 177 -10.96 -12.48 2.61
N LEU A 178 -11.98 -11.80 2.09
CA LEU A 178 -12.97 -11.17 2.94
C LEU A 178 -13.78 -12.25 3.63
N TYR A 179 -14.11 -12.06 4.91
CA TYR A 179 -14.90 -13.02 5.69
C TYR A 179 -16.17 -12.37 6.21
N SER A 180 -17.18 -13.21 6.45
CA SER A 180 -18.43 -12.79 7.09
C SER A 180 -18.25 -12.27 8.53
N LYS A 181 -17.17 -12.70 9.20
CA LYS A 181 -16.74 -12.34 10.56
C LYS A 181 -15.21 -12.51 10.63
N ASP A 182 -14.57 -12.00 11.67
CA ASP A 182 -13.12 -12.24 11.89
C ASP A 182 -12.83 -13.75 12.08
N PRO A 183 -12.14 -14.41 11.15
CA PRO A 183 -11.89 -15.86 11.22
C PRO A 183 -10.97 -16.26 12.37
N ARG A 184 -10.21 -15.32 12.94
CA ARG A 184 -9.32 -15.58 14.09
C ARG A 184 -10.13 -15.81 15.38
N ASN A 185 -11.29 -15.19 15.48
CA ASN A 185 -12.15 -15.23 16.66
C ASN A 185 -13.43 -16.05 16.44
N ASN A 186 -13.78 -16.38 15.19
CA ASN A 186 -15.03 -17.04 14.84
C ASN A 186 -14.78 -18.24 13.94
N LYS A 187 -14.92 -19.46 14.48
CA LYS A 187 -14.74 -20.72 13.72
C LYS A 187 -15.78 -20.92 12.60
N ASP A 188 -16.89 -20.22 12.67
CA ASP A 188 -17.99 -20.25 11.69
C ASP A 188 -17.88 -19.12 10.63
N ALA A 189 -16.78 -18.36 10.62
CA ALA A 189 -16.52 -17.34 9.61
C ALA A 189 -16.43 -17.96 8.22
N GLN A 190 -17.26 -17.46 7.29
CA GLN A 190 -17.28 -17.94 5.92
C GLN A 190 -16.50 -17.00 5.00
N PRO A 191 -15.62 -17.52 4.11
CA PRO A 191 -14.92 -16.69 3.13
C PRO A 191 -15.91 -16.15 2.09
N ILE A 192 -15.79 -14.86 1.80
CA ILE A 192 -16.56 -14.17 0.77
C ILE A 192 -15.63 -13.96 -0.43
N LYS A 193 -15.87 -14.71 -1.50
CA LYS A 193 -15.01 -14.70 -2.70
C LYS A 193 -15.27 -13.50 -3.60
N GLU A 194 -16.50 -13.03 -3.64
CA GLU A 194 -16.93 -11.94 -4.51
C GLU A 194 -18.04 -11.13 -3.84
N VAL A 195 -18.00 -9.80 -4.01
CA VAL A 195 -19.01 -8.87 -3.50
C VAL A 195 -19.43 -7.97 -4.64
N HIS A 196 -20.73 -7.99 -4.95
CA HIS A 196 -21.31 -7.08 -5.93
C HIS A 196 -21.77 -5.76 -5.28
N ASN A 197 -21.80 -4.69 -6.07
CA ASN A 197 -22.19 -3.35 -5.58
C ASN A 197 -23.57 -3.33 -4.89
N SER A 198 -24.50 -4.21 -5.28
CA SER A 198 -25.81 -4.37 -4.65
C SER A 198 -25.75 -4.90 -3.22
N GLU A 199 -24.69 -5.63 -2.88
CA GLU A 199 -24.51 -6.29 -1.58
C GLU A 199 -23.73 -5.43 -0.57
N LEU A 200 -23.12 -4.32 -1.04
CA LEU A 200 -22.28 -3.47 -0.20
C LEU A 200 -23.02 -2.83 0.99
N LYS A 201 -24.31 -2.54 0.84
CA LYS A 201 -25.12 -2.01 1.95
C LYS A 201 -25.30 -3.04 3.06
N GLU A 202 -25.62 -4.28 2.68
CA GLU A 202 -25.84 -5.37 3.62
C GLU A 202 -24.55 -5.75 4.39
N ILE A 203 -23.40 -5.68 3.74
CA ILE A 203 -22.09 -5.93 4.36
C ILE A 203 -21.73 -4.81 5.34
N LYS A 204 -22.00 -3.54 4.98
CA LYS A 204 -21.78 -2.40 5.89
C LYS A 204 -22.65 -2.50 7.14
N ASP A 205 -23.91 -2.84 6.98
CA ASP A 205 -24.86 -2.92 8.10
C ASP A 205 -24.50 -4.07 9.06
N LYS A 206 -23.93 -5.16 8.57
CA LYS A 206 -23.43 -6.29 9.38
C LYS A 206 -22.13 -5.98 10.12
N ASN A 207 -21.26 -5.12 9.58
CA ASN A 207 -19.96 -4.77 10.18
C ASN A 207 -20.03 -3.59 11.16
N ILE A 208 -21.13 -2.85 11.22
CA ILE A 208 -21.32 -1.75 12.21
C ILE A 208 -21.69 -2.29 13.61
N GLN A 209 -21.94 -3.59 13.74
CA GLN A 209 -22.31 -4.23 15.02
C GLN A 209 -21.15 -4.91 15.76
N ASN A 210 -19.88 -4.70 15.34
CA ASN A 210 -18.70 -5.28 16.01
C ASN A 210 -17.69 -4.22 16.41
#